data_4b13a44ebaa52a834befe206e3afe65e
#
_entry.id   4b13a44ebaa52a834befe206e3afe65e
#
_cell.length_a   1.000
_cell.length_b   1.000
_cell.length_c   1.000
_cell.angle_alpha   90.00
_cell.angle_beta   90.00
_cell.angle_gamma   90.00
#
_symmetry.space_group_name_H-M   'P 1'
#
loop_
_entity.id
_entity.type
_entity.pdbx_description
1 polymer ?
#
loop_
_entity_poly.entity_id
_entity_poly.type
_entity_poly.pdbx_seq_one_letter_code
_entity_poly.pdbx_strand_id
1 'polypeptide(L)'
;MDTEHLQQILSTSNKFFEQWNGQADVTDGWKISIQGKTVEHAVYLFKALDALLIGSRCSFKLGTQKLINQKHPQQCHKLMTIYIPNGVDVKSFAELVYINLKGYKGGEDIKCPTSYEHYANAIYFRNDRDETGQYIPAN
;
A
#
# COMPACT_ATOMS: atom_id res chain seq x y z
N MET A 1 12.90 -11.86 -4.38
CA MET A 1 12.46 -12.70 -3.25
C MET A 1 11.44 -13.69 -3.76
N ASP A 2 11.56 -14.96 -3.43
CA ASP A 2 10.58 -15.93 -3.87
C ASP A 2 9.28 -15.86 -3.07
N THR A 3 8.22 -16.40 -3.65
CA THR A 3 6.87 -16.31 -3.10
C THR A 3 6.74 -16.98 -1.74
N GLU A 4 7.36 -18.15 -1.57
CA GLU A 4 7.27 -18.89 -0.29
C GLU A 4 7.94 -18.14 0.85
N HIS A 5 9.11 -17.58 0.58
CA HIS A 5 9.84 -16.81 1.58
C HIS A 5 9.08 -15.54 1.98
N LEU A 6 8.54 -14.83 1.01
CA LEU A 6 7.72 -13.64 1.26
C LEU A 6 6.47 -14.01 2.09
N GLN A 7 5.78 -15.05 1.70
CA GLN A 7 4.59 -15.51 2.42
C GLN A 7 4.93 -15.87 3.87
N GLN A 8 6.05 -16.54 4.08
CA GLN A 8 6.50 -16.89 5.43
C GLN A 8 6.78 -15.64 6.27
N ILE A 9 7.49 -14.66 5.72
CA ILE A 9 7.75 -13.40 6.42
C ILE A 9 6.43 -12.74 6.84
N LEU A 10 5.49 -12.59 5.91
CA LEU A 10 4.24 -11.90 6.20
C LEU A 10 3.35 -12.69 7.17
N SER A 11 3.40 -14.02 7.11
CA SER A 11 2.59 -14.87 7.99
C SER A 11 3.11 -14.95 9.42
N THR A 12 4.42 -14.80 9.63
CA THR A 12 5.05 -14.99 10.93
C THR A 12 5.54 -13.70 11.58
N SER A 13 5.49 -12.59 10.89
CA SER A 13 5.95 -11.30 11.41
C SER A 13 5.18 -10.90 12.68
N ASN A 14 5.89 -10.36 13.65
CA ASN A 14 5.30 -9.79 14.85
C ASN A 14 4.97 -8.29 14.71
N LYS A 15 5.18 -7.75 13.52
CA LYS A 15 4.85 -6.35 13.19
C LYS A 15 3.53 -6.30 12.43
N PHE A 16 2.91 -5.13 12.42
CA PHE A 16 1.74 -4.90 11.57
C PHE A 16 2.12 -4.76 10.09
N PHE A 17 3.31 -4.22 9.82
CA PHE A 17 3.80 -4.00 8.45
C PHE A 17 5.26 -4.39 8.34
N GLU A 18 5.63 -4.93 7.19
CA GLU A 18 7.02 -5.07 6.76
C GLU A 18 7.31 -4.05 5.67
N GLN A 19 8.48 -3.42 5.72
CA GLN A 19 8.83 -2.33 4.83
C GLN A 19 9.94 -2.71 3.86
N TRP A 20 9.82 -2.24 2.62
CA TRP A 20 10.82 -2.46 1.57
C TRP A 20 11.31 -1.13 1.01
N ASN A 21 12.54 -1.17 0.46
CA ASN A 21 13.23 -0.04 -0.16
C ASN A 21 13.51 1.12 0.79
N GLY A 22 13.76 0.77 2.05
CA GLY A 22 14.35 1.67 3.02
C GLY A 22 13.53 2.92 3.31
N GLN A 23 14.21 4.01 3.43
CA GLN A 23 13.60 5.27 3.80
C GLN A 23 13.10 5.98 2.56
N ALA A 24 11.81 6.28 2.54
CA ALA A 24 11.35 7.32 1.67
C ALA A 24 12.00 8.62 2.15
N ASP A 25 13.06 9.01 1.48
CA ASP A 25 13.54 10.37 1.63
C ASP A 25 12.37 11.29 1.33
N VAL A 26 12.35 12.42 1.93
CA VAL A 26 11.37 13.46 1.83
C VAL A 26 10.27 13.21 0.78
N THR A 27 9.08 12.89 1.21
CA THR A 27 7.92 12.86 0.33
C THR A 27 7.03 14.07 0.61
N ASP A 28 6.29 14.51 -0.40
CA ASP A 28 5.29 15.58 -0.24
C ASP A 28 4.06 15.10 0.55
N GLY A 29 4.11 13.90 1.09
CA GLY A 29 3.04 13.33 1.90
C GLY A 29 2.04 12.47 1.13
N TRP A 30 2.17 12.38 -0.18
CA TRP A 30 1.27 11.55 -0.98
C TRP A 30 1.57 10.06 -0.81
N LYS A 31 0.52 9.28 -0.67
CA LYS A 31 0.63 7.83 -0.62
C LYS A 31 -0.54 7.17 -1.33
N ILE A 32 -0.28 5.95 -1.81
CA ILE A 32 -1.29 5.07 -2.40
C ILE A 32 -1.47 3.89 -1.46
N SER A 33 -2.73 3.54 -1.20
CA SER A 33 -3.09 2.35 -0.44
C SER A 33 -3.81 1.38 -1.35
N ILE A 34 -3.44 0.10 -1.26
CA ILE A 34 -4.10 -0.95 -2.01
C ILE A 34 -4.67 -1.94 -0.99
N GLN A 35 -5.96 -2.23 -1.13
CA GLN A 35 -6.67 -3.04 -0.16
C GLN A 35 -6.68 -4.51 -0.53
N GLY A 36 -6.79 -5.34 0.48
CA GLY A 36 -6.90 -6.78 0.34
C GLY A 36 -7.27 -7.43 1.67
N LYS A 37 -7.40 -8.75 1.69
CA LYS A 37 -7.96 -9.48 2.82
C LYS A 37 -7.04 -10.56 3.38
N THR A 38 -6.03 -10.98 2.62
CA THR A 38 -5.22 -12.15 2.96
C THR A 38 -3.73 -11.89 2.70
N VAL A 39 -2.90 -12.71 3.32
CA VAL A 39 -1.45 -12.69 3.02
C VAL A 39 -1.19 -13.02 1.55
N GLU A 40 -1.97 -13.91 0.96
CA GLU A 40 -1.86 -14.24 -0.46
C GLU A 40 -2.11 -13.02 -1.35
N HIS A 41 -3.05 -12.16 -0.97
CA HIS A 41 -3.27 -10.89 -1.65
C HIS A 41 -2.03 -9.99 -1.56
N ALA A 42 -1.42 -9.90 -0.38
CA ALA A 42 -0.21 -9.09 -0.19
C ALA A 42 0.96 -9.62 -1.05
N VAL A 43 1.12 -10.93 -1.13
CA VAL A 43 2.13 -11.56 -1.99
C VAL A 43 1.87 -11.24 -3.46
N TYR A 44 0.62 -11.32 -3.89
CA TYR A 44 0.25 -10.96 -5.26
C TYR A 44 0.63 -9.52 -5.58
N LEU A 45 0.28 -8.59 -4.68
CA LEU A 45 0.59 -7.17 -4.86
C LEU A 45 2.10 -6.94 -4.98
N PHE A 46 2.88 -7.59 -4.13
CA PHE A 46 4.34 -7.48 -4.20
C PHE A 46 4.86 -7.96 -5.56
N LYS A 47 4.44 -9.14 -6.00
CA LYS A 47 4.91 -9.72 -7.25
C LYS A 47 4.49 -8.90 -8.47
N ALA A 48 3.29 -8.33 -8.43
CA ALA A 48 2.80 -7.53 -9.55
C ALA A 48 3.48 -6.17 -9.66
N LEU A 49 3.92 -5.61 -8.53
CA LEU A 49 4.36 -4.20 -8.47
C LEU A 49 5.84 -4.02 -8.15
N ASP A 50 6.58 -5.06 -7.74
CA ASP A 50 7.95 -4.86 -7.24
C ASP A 50 8.88 -4.20 -8.27
N ALA A 51 8.79 -4.60 -9.53
CA ALA A 51 9.61 -4.01 -10.58
C ALA A 51 9.33 -2.52 -10.77
N LEU A 52 8.04 -2.13 -10.75
CA LEU A 52 7.66 -0.73 -10.85
C LEU A 52 8.15 0.06 -9.65
N LEU A 53 7.98 -0.47 -8.45
CA LEU A 53 8.32 0.23 -7.21
C LEU A 53 9.83 0.36 -7.03
N ILE A 54 10.59 -0.69 -7.34
CA ILE A 54 12.05 -0.63 -7.30
C ILE A 54 12.57 0.34 -8.35
N GLY A 55 12.08 0.24 -9.59
CA GLY A 55 12.50 1.13 -10.67
C GLY A 55 12.17 2.60 -10.41
N SER A 56 11.09 2.87 -9.69
CA SER A 56 10.67 4.23 -9.33
C SER A 56 11.26 4.70 -7.99
N ARG A 57 12.06 3.88 -7.33
CA ARG A 57 12.65 4.15 -6.02
C ARG A 57 11.62 4.49 -4.95
N CYS A 58 10.45 3.88 -5.04
CA CYS A 58 9.41 4.04 -4.05
C CYS A 58 9.71 3.18 -2.83
N SER A 59 9.57 3.77 -1.65
CA SER A 59 9.44 3.01 -0.43
C SER A 59 8.00 2.51 -0.32
N PHE A 60 7.82 1.30 0.18
CA PHE A 60 6.48 0.74 0.37
C PHE A 60 6.47 -0.25 1.53
N LYS A 61 5.29 -0.52 2.05
CA LYS A 61 5.12 -1.51 3.12
C LYS A 61 3.96 -2.43 2.81
N LEU A 62 4.06 -3.66 3.31
CA LEU A 62 3.02 -4.68 3.19
C LEU A 62 2.47 -5.04 4.56
N GLY A 63 1.16 -5.20 4.62
CA GLY A 63 0.49 -5.70 5.81
C GLY A 63 0.81 -7.18 6.04
N THR A 64 0.90 -7.55 7.31
CA THR A 64 1.20 -8.90 7.77
C THR A 64 -0.08 -9.61 8.21
N GLN A 65 0.04 -10.90 8.56
CA GLN A 65 -1.09 -11.62 9.14
C GLN A 65 -1.56 -10.96 10.45
N LYS A 66 -0.62 -10.38 11.21
CA LYS A 66 -0.97 -9.65 12.42
C LYS A 66 -1.86 -8.43 12.13
N LEU A 67 -1.57 -7.70 11.04
CA LEU A 67 -2.44 -6.61 10.60
C LEU A 67 -3.83 -7.11 10.23
N ILE A 68 -3.89 -8.16 9.43
CA ILE A 68 -5.15 -8.73 8.95
C ILE A 68 -6.02 -9.19 10.12
N ASN A 69 -5.40 -9.73 11.16
CA ASN A 69 -6.10 -10.24 12.34
C ASN A 69 -6.61 -9.15 13.27
N GLN A 70 -6.14 -7.90 13.14
CA GLN A 70 -6.64 -6.86 14.03
C GLN A 70 -8.07 -6.47 13.65
N LYS A 71 -8.84 -6.08 14.66
CA LYS A 71 -10.27 -5.80 14.48
C LYS A 71 -10.56 -4.36 14.08
N HIS A 72 -9.54 -3.57 13.81
CA HIS A 72 -9.74 -2.17 13.42
C HIS A 72 -10.15 -2.09 11.95
N PRO A 73 -11.40 -1.73 11.63
CA PRO A 73 -11.95 -1.91 10.29
C PRO A 73 -11.26 -1.07 9.22
N GLN A 74 -10.56 -0.01 9.60
CA GLN A 74 -9.89 0.86 8.64
C GLN A 74 -8.44 0.48 8.37
N GLN A 75 -7.84 -0.32 9.25
CA GLN A 75 -6.42 -0.67 9.11
C GLN A 75 -6.20 -2.08 8.56
N CYS A 76 -7.04 -3.03 8.93
CA CYS A 76 -6.82 -4.44 8.64
C CYS A 76 -6.81 -4.78 7.15
N HIS A 77 -7.31 -3.92 6.30
CA HIS A 77 -7.39 -4.16 4.86
C HIS A 77 -6.37 -3.34 4.04
N LYS A 78 -5.58 -2.49 4.67
CA LYS A 78 -4.55 -1.71 3.97
C LYS A 78 -3.31 -2.56 3.74
N LEU A 79 -3.37 -3.50 2.79
CA LEU A 79 -2.31 -4.49 2.62
C LEU A 79 -1.03 -3.93 1.99
N MET A 80 -1.12 -2.90 1.16
CA MET A 80 0.07 -2.26 0.63
C MET A 80 -0.07 -0.75 0.73
N THR A 81 0.97 -0.09 1.20
CA THR A 81 1.07 1.37 1.20
C THR A 81 2.32 1.76 0.44
N ILE A 82 2.16 2.60 -0.58
CA ILE A 82 3.24 3.09 -1.43
C ILE A 82 3.44 4.57 -1.12
N TYR A 83 4.66 4.96 -0.78
CA TYR A 83 5.01 6.35 -0.51
C TYR A 83 5.54 6.97 -1.79
N ILE A 84 4.88 8.04 -2.25
CA ILE A 84 5.15 8.64 -3.56
C ILE A 84 6.32 9.61 -3.43
N PRO A 85 7.40 9.46 -4.23
CA PRO A 85 8.52 10.38 -4.19
C PRO A 85 8.14 11.81 -4.56
N ASN A 86 8.91 12.78 -4.08
CA ASN A 86 8.72 14.18 -4.46
C ASN A 86 8.78 14.36 -5.97
N GLY A 87 7.92 15.22 -6.49
CA GLY A 87 7.91 15.55 -7.91
C GLY A 87 7.16 14.55 -8.77
N VAL A 88 6.68 13.44 -8.19
CA VAL A 88 5.87 12.45 -8.92
C VAL A 88 4.40 12.75 -8.67
N ASP A 89 3.62 12.82 -9.75
CA ASP A 89 2.18 13.03 -9.66
C ASP A 89 1.49 11.74 -9.18
N VAL A 90 0.75 11.84 -8.08
CA VAL A 90 0.13 10.67 -7.45
C VAL A 90 -0.88 9.98 -8.37
N LYS A 91 -1.67 10.74 -9.11
CA LYS A 91 -2.68 10.14 -10.00
C LYS A 91 -2.05 9.44 -11.19
N SER A 92 -0.99 10.01 -11.75
CA SER A 92 -0.24 9.36 -12.82
C SER A 92 0.41 8.08 -12.34
N PHE A 93 0.94 8.08 -11.12
CA PHE A 93 1.52 6.87 -10.54
C PHE A 93 0.44 5.83 -10.24
N ALA A 94 -0.72 6.26 -9.74
CA ALA A 94 -1.85 5.36 -9.51
C ALA A 94 -2.30 4.67 -10.79
N GLU A 95 -2.24 5.35 -11.93
CA GLU A 95 -2.55 4.75 -13.23
C GLU A 95 -1.56 3.63 -13.59
N LEU A 96 -0.27 3.83 -13.34
CA LEU A 96 0.73 2.78 -13.54
C LEU A 96 0.47 1.58 -12.62
N VAL A 97 0.12 1.84 -11.38
CA VAL A 97 -0.27 0.78 -10.44
C VAL A 97 -1.49 0.02 -10.95
N TYR A 98 -2.50 0.74 -11.38
CA TYR A 98 -3.74 0.16 -11.93
C TYR A 98 -3.46 -0.75 -13.12
N ILE A 99 -2.62 -0.30 -14.06
CA ILE A 99 -2.26 -1.08 -15.24
C ILE A 99 -1.60 -2.40 -14.85
N ASN A 100 -0.74 -2.38 -13.82
CA ASN A 100 -0.02 -3.55 -13.36
C ASN A 100 -0.88 -4.49 -12.49
N LEU A 101 -2.06 -4.04 -12.07
CA LEU A 101 -2.95 -4.83 -11.21
C LEU A 101 -4.21 -5.30 -11.93
N LYS A 102 -4.21 -5.36 -13.25
CA LYS A 102 -5.35 -5.88 -14.00
C LYS A 102 -5.68 -7.30 -13.55
N GLY A 103 -6.94 -7.51 -13.18
CA GLY A 103 -7.38 -8.80 -12.67
C GLY A 103 -7.23 -9.02 -11.17
N TYR A 104 -6.60 -8.09 -10.46
CA TYR A 104 -6.56 -8.17 -9.00
C TYR A 104 -7.94 -7.86 -8.42
N LYS A 105 -8.46 -8.77 -7.60
CA LYS A 105 -9.79 -8.65 -7.00
C LYS A 105 -9.80 -8.72 -5.48
N GLY A 106 -8.65 -8.67 -4.86
CA GLY A 106 -8.54 -8.82 -3.41
C GLY A 106 -9.21 -7.73 -2.59
N GLY A 107 -9.42 -6.55 -3.19
CA GLY A 107 -10.03 -5.41 -2.52
C GLY A 107 -11.50 -5.19 -2.85
N GLU A 108 -12.13 -6.09 -3.61
CA GLU A 108 -13.56 -5.99 -3.86
C GLU A 108 -14.34 -6.07 -2.55
N ASP A 109 -15.42 -5.34 -2.43
CA ASP A 109 -16.30 -5.29 -1.24
C ASP A 109 -15.70 -4.60 -0.01
N ILE A 110 -14.51 -4.05 -0.09
CA ILE A 110 -13.92 -3.32 1.01
C ILE A 110 -14.21 -1.83 0.85
N LYS A 111 -14.69 -1.20 1.92
CA LYS A 111 -14.97 0.23 1.90
C LYS A 111 -13.70 1.04 1.77
N CYS A 112 -13.80 2.19 1.11
CA CYS A 112 -12.74 3.19 1.07
C CYS A 112 -12.37 3.61 2.49
N PRO A 113 -11.09 3.60 2.86
CA PRO A 113 -10.68 4.11 4.15
C PRO A 113 -11.02 5.57 4.33
N THR A 114 -11.32 5.97 5.55
CA THR A 114 -11.58 7.37 5.88
C THR A 114 -10.39 8.24 5.46
N SER A 115 -10.66 9.41 4.90
CA SER A 115 -9.66 10.38 4.43
C SER A 115 -8.92 9.98 3.16
N TYR A 116 -9.26 8.85 2.55
CA TYR A 116 -8.70 8.47 1.25
C TYR A 116 -9.67 8.80 0.13
N GLU A 117 -9.13 9.09 -1.05
CA GLU A 117 -9.90 9.15 -2.29
C GLU A 117 -9.75 7.85 -3.06
N HIS A 118 -10.85 7.39 -3.62
CA HIS A 118 -10.85 6.19 -4.45
C HIS A 118 -10.34 6.55 -5.85
N TYR A 119 -9.34 5.79 -6.32
CA TYR A 119 -8.86 5.91 -7.69
C TYR A 119 -9.59 4.93 -8.61
N ALA A 120 -9.39 3.64 -8.39
CA ALA A 120 -10.03 2.55 -9.15
C ALA A 120 -9.85 1.24 -8.39
N ASN A 121 -10.83 0.36 -8.45
CA ASN A 121 -10.79 -0.97 -7.80
C ASN A 121 -10.35 -0.88 -6.34
N ALA A 122 -9.27 -1.55 -5.97
CA ALA A 122 -8.73 -1.56 -4.60
C ALA A 122 -7.72 -0.44 -4.33
N ILE A 123 -7.57 0.51 -5.26
CA ILE A 123 -6.52 1.54 -5.21
C ILE A 123 -7.11 2.85 -4.70
N TYR A 124 -6.52 3.37 -3.64
CA TYR A 124 -6.90 4.61 -2.98
C TYR A 124 -5.67 5.48 -2.78
N PHE A 125 -5.85 6.78 -2.65
CA PHE A 125 -4.74 7.68 -2.40
C PHE A 125 -5.14 8.78 -1.42
N ARG A 126 -4.14 9.35 -0.75
CA ARG A 126 -4.35 10.49 0.12
C ARG A 126 -3.04 11.24 0.31
N ASN A 127 -3.13 12.50 0.71
CA ASN A 127 -1.99 13.24 1.23
C ASN A 127 -2.04 13.24 2.76
N ASP A 128 -0.95 12.88 3.41
CA ASP A 128 -0.84 12.85 4.87
C ASP A 128 -0.66 14.23 5.48
N ARG A 129 -0.47 15.25 4.66
CA ARG A 129 -0.19 16.60 5.12
C ARG A 129 -1.31 17.54 4.73
N ASP A 130 -1.59 18.52 5.59
CA ASP A 130 -2.52 19.61 5.28
C ASP A 130 -1.83 20.70 4.44
N GLU A 131 -2.56 21.79 4.17
CA GLU A 131 -2.06 22.90 3.39
C GLU A 131 -0.82 23.57 4.00
N THR A 132 -0.63 23.44 5.31
CA THR A 132 0.52 23.99 6.03
C THR A 132 1.70 23.03 6.10
N GLY A 133 1.56 21.82 5.55
CA GLY A 133 2.58 20.79 5.60
C GLY A 133 2.56 19.94 6.86
N GLN A 134 1.55 20.08 7.71
CA GLN A 134 1.45 19.29 8.93
C GLN A 134 0.76 17.96 8.66
N TYR A 135 1.23 16.92 9.36
CA TYR A 135 0.68 15.58 9.27
C TYR A 135 -0.78 15.56 9.74
N ILE A 136 -1.62 14.90 8.94
CA ILE A 136 -3.03 14.68 9.26
C ILE A 136 -3.19 13.22 9.70
N PRO A 137 -3.57 12.95 10.97
CA PRO A 137 -3.78 11.57 11.41
C PRO A 137 -4.87 10.88 10.59
N ALA A 138 -4.66 9.62 10.26
CA ALA A 138 -5.68 8.77 9.67
C ALA A 138 -6.59 8.28 10.80
N ASN A 139 -7.87 8.52 10.65
CA ASN A 139 -8.86 8.02 11.59
C ASN A 139 -9.26 6.59 11.24
#